data_81f4703cff2543f90222fd825097ab6d
#
_entry.id   81f4703cff2543f90222fd825097ab6d
#
_cell.length_a   1.000
_cell.length_b   1.000
_cell.length_c   1.000
_cell.angle_alpha   90.00
_cell.angle_beta   90.00
_cell.angle_gamma   90.00
#
_symmetry.space_group_name_H-M   'P 1'
#
loop_
_entity.id
_entity.type
_entity.pdbx_description
1 polymer ?
#
loop_
_entity_poly.entity_id
_entity_poly.type
_entity_poly.pdbx_seq_one_letter_code
_entity_poly.pdbx_strand_id
1 'polypeptide(L)'
;MKKFALIVLTVVLASSLFAAGDAEKVVKKYPSEPVQCIIPYAPGGGSDILTRAIMKYIEMDQPLVAVNIDGAGGMIGAMEAYHSKNNGYRILAHNPMDVVSYTLSGQTEIALWSELETICFVVDDFNVVSTNKQSGWKTLEEMVAYAKANPGKIKWGVTGSQTVNMADTVRVVDALGLTGLITLVPYDGGAASKTALMGNHIQVETNSSSDIRSSVKSGDTIPLMSISSERPKALPNVPTTLEKGINVTTSKPRGYYAPKGTSQEAIDYLANAIKTVVANPEFVKTVEGLGLQANFVDGKAGHDKVAAWVAELTPFFKQLSQGN
;
A
#
# COMPACT_ATOMS: atom_id res chain seq x y z
N MET A 1 -56.83 48.27 -34.10
CA MET A 1 -55.62 48.33 -33.27
C MET A 1 -55.54 47.25 -32.16
N LYS A 2 -56.62 46.94 -31.45
CA LYS A 2 -56.60 45.92 -30.38
C LYS A 2 -56.36 44.47 -30.86
N LYS A 3 -56.76 44.09 -32.08
CA LYS A 3 -56.56 42.76 -32.65
C LYS A 3 -55.13 42.52 -33.17
N PHE A 4 -54.41 43.58 -33.55
CA PHE A 4 -53.02 43.51 -33.98
C PHE A 4 -52.06 43.38 -32.79
N ALA A 5 -52.36 44.01 -31.65
CA ALA A 5 -51.60 43.89 -30.44
C ALA A 5 -51.66 42.46 -29.82
N LEU A 6 -52.81 41.76 -29.99
CA LEU A 6 -52.98 40.42 -29.46
C LEU A 6 -52.19 39.37 -30.26
N ILE A 7 -52.05 39.53 -31.60
CA ILE A 7 -51.28 38.64 -32.46
C ILE A 7 -49.76 38.81 -32.23
N VAL A 8 -49.29 40.03 -32.01
CA VAL A 8 -47.87 40.28 -31.70
C VAL A 8 -47.49 39.71 -30.33
N LEU A 9 -48.39 39.77 -29.33
CA LEU A 9 -48.14 39.23 -27.99
C LEU A 9 -48.09 37.68 -27.97
N THR A 10 -48.92 37.01 -28.83
CA THR A 10 -48.91 35.53 -28.94
C THR A 10 -47.69 35.04 -29.70
N VAL A 11 -47.14 35.76 -30.66
CA VAL A 11 -45.91 35.39 -31.39
C VAL A 11 -44.68 35.58 -30.50
N VAL A 12 -44.64 36.59 -29.63
CA VAL A 12 -43.54 36.80 -28.68
C VAL A 12 -43.55 35.76 -27.56
N LEU A 13 -44.70 35.28 -27.08
CA LEU A 13 -44.80 34.19 -26.12
C LEU A 13 -44.43 32.82 -26.72
N ALA A 14 -44.73 32.58 -28.02
CA ALA A 14 -44.37 31.34 -28.69
C ALA A 14 -42.87 31.25 -29.00
N SER A 15 -42.20 32.38 -29.24
CA SER A 15 -40.74 32.40 -29.45
C SER A 15 -39.92 32.20 -28.16
N SER A 16 -40.48 32.52 -26.98
CA SER A 16 -39.81 32.25 -25.70
C SER A 16 -39.88 30.77 -25.24
N LEU A 17 -40.79 30.00 -25.78
CA LEU A 17 -40.91 28.53 -25.54
C LEU A 17 -39.92 27.69 -26.35
N PHE A 18 -39.36 28.23 -27.45
CA PHE A 18 -38.34 27.54 -28.24
C PHE A 18 -36.90 27.93 -27.84
N ALA A 19 -36.70 28.87 -26.91
CA ALA A 19 -35.39 29.26 -26.40
C ALA A 19 -34.94 28.46 -25.14
N ALA A 20 -35.79 27.55 -24.66
CA ALA A 20 -35.33 26.50 -23.72
C ALA A 20 -34.76 25.33 -24.55
N GLY A 21 -33.76 25.63 -25.36
CA GLY A 21 -32.90 24.58 -25.91
C GLY A 21 -32.33 23.81 -24.73
N ASP A 22 -32.60 22.52 -24.67
CA ASP A 22 -31.83 21.59 -23.88
C ASP A 22 -30.35 21.94 -24.11
N ALA A 23 -29.74 22.58 -23.14
CA ALA A 23 -28.29 22.62 -23.13
C ALA A 23 -27.88 21.16 -22.98
N GLU A 24 -27.60 20.55 -24.12
CA GLU A 24 -26.98 19.23 -24.18
C GLU A 24 -25.85 19.30 -23.19
N LYS A 25 -26.00 18.62 -22.03
CA LYS A 25 -24.91 18.48 -21.08
C LYS A 25 -23.81 17.79 -21.83
N VAL A 26 -22.87 18.57 -22.37
CA VAL A 26 -21.64 18.03 -22.93
C VAL A 26 -21.02 17.20 -21.81
N VAL A 27 -21.23 15.90 -21.85
CA VAL A 27 -20.60 14.97 -20.92
C VAL A 27 -19.10 15.08 -21.22
N LYS A 28 -18.42 15.86 -20.39
CA LYS A 28 -16.98 16.01 -20.54
C LYS A 28 -16.34 14.63 -20.34
N LYS A 29 -15.59 14.19 -21.34
CA LYS A 29 -14.82 12.94 -21.27
C LYS A 29 -13.91 12.99 -20.04
N TYR A 30 -13.91 11.92 -19.24
CA TYR A 30 -13.01 11.77 -18.12
C TYR A 30 -11.57 11.46 -18.60
N PRO A 31 -10.52 12.05 -18.00
CA PRO A 31 -10.51 13.20 -17.10
C PRO A 31 -10.58 14.53 -17.86
N SER A 32 -11.36 15.51 -17.36
CA SER A 32 -11.46 16.85 -17.92
C SER A 32 -10.70 17.91 -17.10
N GLU A 33 -10.14 17.51 -15.96
CA GLU A 33 -9.31 18.32 -15.05
C GLU A 33 -8.24 17.45 -14.39
N PRO A 34 -7.20 18.02 -13.74
CA PRO A 34 -6.15 17.25 -13.09
C PRO A 34 -6.69 16.26 -12.05
N VAL A 35 -6.13 15.05 -12.02
CA VAL A 35 -6.44 14.03 -11.02
C VAL A 35 -5.45 14.16 -9.85
N GLN A 36 -5.96 14.33 -8.64
CA GLN A 36 -5.14 14.37 -7.42
C GLN A 36 -4.90 12.97 -6.88
N CYS A 37 -3.65 12.62 -6.65
CA CYS A 37 -3.26 11.40 -5.98
C CYS A 37 -2.84 11.71 -4.54
N ILE A 38 -3.67 11.36 -3.59
CA ILE A 38 -3.36 11.48 -2.15
C ILE A 38 -2.32 10.43 -1.81
N ILE A 39 -1.19 10.88 -1.27
CA ILE A 39 -0.12 10.05 -0.74
C ILE A 39 -0.15 10.20 0.78
N PRO A 40 -0.53 9.17 1.56
CA PRO A 40 -0.81 9.30 2.99
C PRO A 40 0.47 9.29 3.86
N TYR A 41 1.58 9.77 3.29
CA TYR A 41 2.91 9.80 3.92
C TYR A 41 3.65 11.08 3.53
N ALA A 42 4.66 11.43 4.32
CA ALA A 42 5.52 12.57 4.05
C ALA A 42 6.26 12.47 2.71
N PRO A 43 6.57 13.59 2.05
CA PRO A 43 7.38 13.62 0.85
C PRO A 43 8.73 12.90 1.05
N GLY A 44 9.16 12.16 0.01
CA GLY A 44 10.40 11.38 0.04
C GLY A 44 10.26 10.00 0.69
N GLY A 45 9.10 9.66 1.23
CA GLY A 45 8.76 8.29 1.68
C GLY A 45 8.56 7.32 0.51
N GLY A 46 8.57 6.01 0.77
CA GLY A 46 8.50 4.99 -0.27
C GLY A 46 7.28 5.10 -1.19
N SER A 47 6.11 5.46 -0.66
CA SER A 47 4.89 5.67 -1.47
C SER A 47 4.95 6.93 -2.31
N ASP A 48 5.59 8.00 -1.80
CA ASP A 48 5.80 9.24 -2.54
C ASP A 48 6.76 9.03 -3.72
N ILE A 49 7.89 8.37 -3.47
CA ILE A 49 8.89 8.04 -4.50
C ILE A 49 8.24 7.16 -5.60
N LEU A 50 7.48 6.12 -5.22
CA LEU A 50 6.80 5.25 -6.16
C LEU A 50 5.75 6.01 -6.99
N THR A 51 4.91 6.83 -6.34
CA THR A 51 3.88 7.61 -7.05
C THR A 51 4.51 8.61 -8.02
N ARG A 52 5.59 9.29 -7.63
CA ARG A 52 6.33 10.18 -8.54
C ARG A 52 7.04 9.43 -9.67
N ALA A 53 7.47 8.19 -9.43
CA ALA A 53 7.98 7.34 -10.51
C ALA A 53 6.87 6.96 -11.52
N ILE A 54 5.65 6.66 -11.05
CA ILE A 54 4.47 6.50 -11.94
C ILE A 54 4.21 7.78 -12.73
N MET A 55 4.15 8.93 -12.04
CA MET A 55 3.88 10.24 -12.68
C MET A 55 4.90 10.61 -13.76
N LYS A 56 6.13 10.15 -13.66
CA LYS A 56 7.17 10.39 -14.66
C LYS A 56 6.88 9.73 -16.01
N TYR A 57 6.19 8.60 -16.00
CA TYR A 57 5.97 7.77 -17.19
C TYR A 57 4.50 7.65 -17.59
N ILE A 58 3.57 8.19 -16.78
CA ILE A 58 2.14 8.09 -17.06
C ILE A 58 1.73 9.06 -18.15
N GLU A 59 0.95 8.57 -19.10
CA GLU A 59 0.34 9.38 -20.15
C GLU A 59 -1.17 9.46 -19.90
N MET A 60 -1.67 10.66 -19.67
CA MET A 60 -3.09 10.95 -19.40
C MET A 60 -3.51 12.23 -20.10
N ASP A 61 -4.81 12.35 -20.42
CA ASP A 61 -5.39 13.58 -21.01
C ASP A 61 -5.27 14.79 -20.07
N GLN A 62 -5.19 14.55 -18.77
CA GLN A 62 -4.95 15.55 -17.71
C GLN A 62 -3.88 15.05 -16.75
N PRO A 63 -3.09 15.94 -16.12
CA PRO A 63 -2.00 15.54 -15.24
C PRO A 63 -2.49 14.82 -13.98
N LEU A 64 -1.71 13.82 -13.54
CA LEU A 64 -1.76 13.27 -12.20
C LEU A 64 -0.94 14.14 -11.24
N VAL A 65 -1.51 14.61 -10.14
CA VAL A 65 -0.90 15.55 -9.19
C VAL A 65 -0.76 14.89 -7.81
N ALA A 66 0.46 14.79 -7.29
CA ALA A 66 0.72 14.25 -5.95
C ALA A 66 0.33 15.24 -4.85
N VAL A 67 -0.42 14.77 -3.85
CA VAL A 67 -0.83 15.52 -2.66
C VAL A 67 -0.46 14.70 -1.42
N ASN A 68 0.59 15.10 -0.70
CA ASN A 68 1.00 14.42 0.53
C ASN A 68 0.12 14.86 1.70
N ILE A 69 -0.51 13.90 2.39
CA ILE A 69 -1.33 14.10 3.60
C ILE A 69 -0.91 13.02 4.61
N ASP A 70 0.10 13.30 5.40
CA ASP A 70 0.66 12.36 6.37
C ASP A 70 -0.04 12.42 7.74
N GLY A 71 0.23 11.43 8.56
CA GLY A 71 -0.22 11.33 9.94
C GLY A 71 -0.93 10.02 10.27
N ALA A 72 -0.87 9.64 11.55
CA ALA A 72 -1.43 8.41 12.10
C ALA A 72 -1.11 7.15 11.26
N GLY A 73 0.16 7.00 10.82
CA GLY A 73 0.59 5.85 10.02
C GLY A 73 -0.04 5.78 8.62
N GLY A 74 -0.55 6.90 8.09
CA GLY A 74 -1.22 7.00 6.80
C GLY A 74 -2.75 7.04 6.88
N MET A 75 -3.32 6.82 8.07
CA MET A 75 -4.78 6.78 8.24
C MET A 75 -5.43 8.13 7.90
N ILE A 76 -4.81 9.27 8.23
CA ILE A 76 -5.37 10.61 7.94
C ILE A 76 -5.57 10.79 6.44
N GLY A 77 -4.56 10.49 5.63
CA GLY A 77 -4.68 10.59 4.16
C GLY A 77 -5.65 9.56 3.57
N ALA A 78 -5.74 8.35 4.13
CA ALA A 78 -6.71 7.35 3.72
C ALA A 78 -8.15 7.80 4.02
N MET A 79 -8.41 8.39 5.17
CA MET A 79 -9.71 8.97 5.52
C MET A 79 -10.07 10.17 4.66
N GLU A 80 -9.11 11.03 4.31
CA GLU A 80 -9.32 12.14 3.38
C GLU A 80 -9.76 11.62 1.99
N ALA A 81 -9.14 10.53 1.51
CA ALA A 81 -9.57 9.88 0.27
C ALA A 81 -10.98 9.32 0.39
N TYR A 82 -11.29 8.61 1.48
CA TYR A 82 -12.62 8.05 1.74
C TYR A 82 -13.72 9.12 1.71
N HIS A 83 -13.49 10.30 2.31
CA HIS A 83 -14.44 11.40 2.33
C HIS A 83 -14.49 12.23 1.03
N SER A 84 -13.63 11.92 0.06
CA SER A 84 -13.61 12.61 -1.22
C SER A 84 -14.80 12.21 -2.09
N LYS A 85 -15.13 13.07 -3.09
CA LYS A 85 -16.18 12.75 -4.06
C LYS A 85 -15.79 11.53 -4.88
N ASN A 86 -16.74 10.66 -5.16
CA ASN A 86 -16.58 9.47 -5.99
C ASN A 86 -16.62 9.76 -7.51
N ASN A 87 -15.95 10.82 -7.95
CA ASN A 87 -15.93 11.28 -9.33
C ASN A 87 -14.61 10.97 -10.06
N GLY A 88 -13.69 10.24 -9.42
CA GLY A 88 -12.42 9.82 -9.99
C GLY A 88 -11.30 10.86 -9.95
N TYR A 89 -11.55 12.11 -9.51
CA TYR A 89 -10.54 13.17 -9.50
C TYR A 89 -9.68 13.23 -8.21
N ARG A 90 -9.99 12.38 -7.23
CA ARG A 90 -9.15 12.16 -6.05
C ARG A 90 -8.99 10.67 -5.83
N ILE A 91 -7.76 10.20 -5.93
CA ILE A 91 -7.39 8.80 -5.73
C ILE A 91 -6.37 8.69 -4.60
N LEU A 92 -6.23 7.51 -4.01
CA LEU A 92 -5.33 7.22 -2.91
C LEU A 92 -4.21 6.28 -3.37
N ALA A 93 -2.96 6.65 -3.12
CA ALA A 93 -1.81 5.74 -3.25
C ALA A 93 -1.53 5.09 -1.90
N HIS A 94 -1.80 3.80 -1.73
CA HIS A 94 -1.63 3.14 -0.44
C HIS A 94 -1.25 1.67 -0.56
N ASN A 95 -0.76 1.12 0.55
CA ASN A 95 -0.58 -0.30 0.76
C ASN A 95 -1.91 -0.91 1.26
N PRO A 96 -2.46 -1.94 0.61
CA PRO A 96 -3.72 -2.57 1.03
C PRO A 96 -3.65 -3.16 2.44
N MET A 97 -2.47 -3.63 2.87
CA MET A 97 -2.32 -4.24 4.19
C MET A 97 -2.48 -3.21 5.31
N ASP A 98 -2.05 -1.96 5.09
CA ASP A 98 -2.28 -0.88 6.05
C ASP A 98 -3.75 -0.48 6.09
N VAL A 99 -4.41 -0.39 4.91
CA VAL A 99 -5.86 -0.12 4.81
C VAL A 99 -6.69 -1.18 5.57
N VAL A 100 -6.30 -2.46 5.48
CA VAL A 100 -6.92 -3.56 6.24
C VAL A 100 -6.63 -3.42 7.74
N SER A 101 -5.38 -3.15 8.10
CA SER A 101 -4.96 -3.11 9.50
C SER A 101 -5.64 -2.02 10.32
N TYR A 102 -5.98 -0.87 9.73
CA TYR A 102 -6.68 0.23 10.44
C TYR A 102 -7.99 -0.23 11.07
N THR A 103 -8.77 -1.03 10.32
CA THR A 103 -10.04 -1.58 10.84
C THR A 103 -9.80 -2.73 11.80
N LEU A 104 -8.95 -3.69 11.43
CA LEU A 104 -8.73 -4.90 12.24
C LEU A 104 -8.08 -4.60 13.58
N SER A 105 -7.26 -3.54 13.67
CA SER A 105 -6.64 -3.09 14.91
C SER A 105 -7.51 -2.14 15.74
N GLY A 106 -8.72 -1.80 15.26
CA GLY A 106 -9.63 -0.90 15.96
C GLY A 106 -9.25 0.58 15.90
N GLN A 107 -8.35 0.99 15.00
CA GLN A 107 -8.01 2.40 14.80
C GLN A 107 -9.17 3.17 14.14
N THR A 108 -10.04 2.49 13.40
CA THR A 108 -11.28 3.01 12.84
C THR A 108 -12.36 1.94 12.80
N GLU A 109 -13.62 2.33 12.94
CA GLU A 109 -14.77 1.44 12.73
C GLU A 109 -15.13 1.29 11.25
N ILE A 110 -14.60 2.17 10.39
CA ILE A 110 -14.84 2.16 8.95
C ILE A 110 -13.99 1.08 8.31
N ALA A 111 -14.63 0.13 7.64
CA ALA A 111 -13.96 -0.92 6.86
C ALA A 111 -13.41 -0.32 5.55
N LEU A 112 -12.36 0.51 5.62
CA LEU A 112 -11.80 1.24 4.48
C LEU A 112 -11.50 0.32 3.30
N TRP A 113 -11.10 -0.93 3.55
CA TRP A 113 -10.84 -1.92 2.51
C TRP A 113 -12.08 -2.30 1.67
N SER A 114 -13.30 -2.08 2.20
CA SER A 114 -14.57 -2.31 1.50
C SER A 114 -15.25 -1.01 1.04
N GLU A 115 -14.77 0.12 1.53
CA GLU A 115 -15.28 1.46 1.21
C GLU A 115 -14.41 2.22 0.20
N LEU A 116 -13.34 1.59 -0.25
CA LEU A 116 -12.49 2.06 -1.33
C LEU A 116 -12.49 1.05 -2.49
N GLU A 117 -12.70 1.56 -3.72
CA GLU A 117 -12.56 0.75 -4.93
C GLU A 117 -11.08 0.58 -5.26
N THR A 118 -10.61 -0.64 -5.42
CA THR A 118 -9.24 -0.90 -5.88
C THR A 118 -9.14 -0.56 -7.36
N ILE A 119 -8.26 0.38 -7.72
CA ILE A 119 -7.96 0.68 -9.13
C ILE A 119 -6.99 -0.38 -9.67
N CYS A 120 -5.85 -0.56 -9.00
CA CYS A 120 -4.85 -1.58 -9.33
C CYS A 120 -3.76 -1.65 -8.26
N PHE A 121 -2.99 -2.75 -8.24
CA PHE A 121 -1.68 -2.78 -7.62
C PHE A 121 -0.60 -2.70 -8.69
N VAL A 122 0.56 -2.14 -8.33
CA VAL A 122 1.61 -1.78 -9.30
C VAL A 122 2.97 -2.39 -9.01
N VAL A 123 3.25 -2.67 -7.73
CA VAL A 123 4.47 -3.32 -7.27
C VAL A 123 4.19 -4.24 -6.10
N ASP A 124 5.03 -5.26 -5.94
CA ASP A 124 5.13 -6.03 -4.71
C ASP A 124 6.37 -5.61 -3.92
N ASP A 125 6.23 -5.62 -2.61
CA ASP A 125 7.28 -5.54 -1.61
C ASP A 125 7.11 -6.74 -0.66
N PHE A 126 8.15 -7.09 0.09
CA PHE A 126 8.14 -8.27 0.94
C PHE A 126 8.73 -7.94 2.30
N ASN A 127 8.19 -8.56 3.35
CA ASN A 127 8.84 -8.56 4.65
C ASN A 127 10.05 -9.50 4.64
N VAL A 128 11.14 -9.03 5.22
CA VAL A 128 12.40 -9.77 5.32
C VAL A 128 12.83 -9.80 6.78
N VAL A 129 13.12 -10.98 7.28
CA VAL A 129 13.80 -11.18 8.56
C VAL A 129 15.29 -11.00 8.33
N SER A 130 15.89 -10.06 9.04
CA SER A 130 17.28 -9.68 8.88
C SER A 130 17.99 -9.57 10.21
N THR A 131 19.31 -9.73 10.20
CA THR A 131 20.20 -9.47 11.33
C THR A 131 21.28 -8.47 10.94
N ASN A 132 22.07 -8.02 11.92
CA ASN A 132 23.23 -7.16 11.68
C ASN A 132 24.54 -8.00 11.62
N LYS A 133 25.61 -7.41 11.10
CA LYS A 133 26.91 -8.06 11.01
C LYS A 133 27.55 -8.35 12.37
N GLN A 134 27.17 -7.63 13.44
CA GLN A 134 27.75 -7.82 14.78
C GLN A 134 27.23 -9.08 15.48
N SER A 135 26.03 -9.56 15.12
CA SER A 135 25.46 -10.80 15.67
C SER A 135 26.25 -12.06 15.25
N GLY A 136 26.97 -11.98 14.14
CA GLY A 136 27.78 -13.07 13.60
C GLY A 136 26.98 -14.16 12.87
N TRP A 137 25.65 -14.11 12.89
CA TRP A 137 24.78 -15.09 12.21
C TRP A 137 24.72 -14.80 10.71
N LYS A 138 24.76 -15.87 9.93
CA LYS A 138 24.63 -15.84 8.46
C LYS A 138 23.39 -16.55 7.96
N THR A 139 22.78 -17.36 8.82
CA THR A 139 21.59 -18.15 8.50
C THR A 139 20.51 -18.01 9.55
N LEU A 140 19.27 -18.32 9.17
CA LEU A 140 18.14 -18.37 10.10
C LEU A 140 18.38 -19.40 11.21
N GLU A 141 18.95 -20.56 10.86
CA GLU A 141 19.21 -21.67 11.77
C GLU A 141 20.19 -21.28 12.88
N GLU A 142 21.25 -20.52 12.54
CA GLU A 142 22.22 -20.02 13.52
C GLU A 142 21.55 -19.05 14.52
N MET A 143 20.71 -18.15 14.03
CA MET A 143 19.93 -17.23 14.86
C MET A 143 18.97 -17.99 15.78
N VAL A 144 18.22 -18.97 15.24
CA VAL A 144 17.28 -19.79 16.02
C VAL A 144 17.99 -20.61 17.09
N ALA A 145 19.11 -21.23 16.75
CA ALA A 145 19.92 -21.98 17.70
C ALA A 145 20.42 -21.09 18.85
N TYR A 146 20.89 -19.89 18.53
CA TYR A 146 21.31 -18.91 19.55
C TYR A 146 20.15 -18.49 20.45
N ALA A 147 18.96 -18.19 19.88
CA ALA A 147 17.78 -17.79 20.64
C ALA A 147 17.37 -18.86 21.65
N LYS A 148 17.37 -20.13 21.24
CA LYS A 148 17.03 -21.28 22.10
C LYS A 148 18.07 -21.53 23.20
N ALA A 149 19.34 -21.31 22.91
CA ALA A 149 20.42 -21.44 23.90
C ALA A 149 20.51 -20.25 24.85
N ASN A 150 19.98 -19.07 24.46
CA ASN A 150 20.10 -17.82 25.21
C ASN A 150 18.75 -17.09 25.33
N PRO A 151 17.77 -17.63 26.07
CA PRO A 151 16.47 -17.03 26.22
C PRO A 151 16.54 -15.58 26.72
N GLY A 152 15.73 -14.68 26.10
CA GLY A 152 15.64 -13.28 26.46
C GLY A 152 16.80 -12.38 25.98
N LYS A 153 17.78 -12.92 25.25
CA LYS A 153 18.92 -12.16 24.74
C LYS A 153 18.69 -11.51 23.38
N ILE A 154 17.70 -11.97 22.61
CA ILE A 154 17.37 -11.38 21.33
C ILE A 154 16.21 -10.40 21.50
N LYS A 155 16.44 -9.16 21.04
CA LYS A 155 15.40 -8.18 20.74
C LYS A 155 15.16 -8.20 19.25
N TRP A 156 13.91 -8.40 18.86
CA TRP A 156 13.49 -8.45 17.46
C TRP A 156 12.62 -7.22 17.14
N GLY A 157 13.14 -6.29 16.33
CA GLY A 157 12.46 -5.08 15.93
C GLY A 157 11.39 -5.35 14.88
N VAL A 158 10.27 -4.67 15.00
CA VAL A 158 9.13 -4.77 14.05
C VAL A 158 8.59 -3.37 13.78
N THR A 159 8.18 -3.12 12.54
CA THR A 159 7.53 -1.87 12.17
C THR A 159 6.08 -1.85 12.64
N GLY A 160 5.77 -0.98 13.61
CA GLY A 160 4.45 -0.81 14.19
C GLY A 160 4.03 -1.94 15.15
N SER A 161 3.21 -1.62 16.14
CA SER A 161 2.69 -2.59 17.11
C SER A 161 1.39 -3.28 16.67
N GLN A 162 0.59 -2.62 15.83
CA GLN A 162 -0.73 -3.08 15.36
C GLN A 162 -0.76 -3.13 13.83
N THR A 163 0.25 -3.76 13.24
CA THR A 163 0.45 -3.84 11.80
C THR A 163 0.51 -5.29 11.33
N VAL A 164 0.36 -5.47 10.03
CA VAL A 164 0.59 -6.79 9.40
C VAL A 164 2.04 -7.26 9.61
N ASN A 165 3.01 -6.35 9.66
CA ASN A 165 4.40 -6.72 9.96
C ASN A 165 4.52 -7.38 11.34
N MET A 166 3.79 -6.86 12.35
CA MET A 166 3.74 -7.49 13.68
C MET A 166 3.04 -8.86 13.60
N ALA A 167 1.91 -8.95 12.89
CA ALA A 167 1.20 -10.20 12.69
C ALA A 167 2.10 -11.28 12.08
N ASP A 168 2.78 -10.96 11.00
CA ASP A 168 3.71 -11.88 10.33
C ASP A 168 4.86 -12.28 11.24
N THR A 169 5.43 -11.31 11.97
CA THR A 169 6.55 -11.58 12.87
C THR A 169 6.14 -12.52 13.99
N VAL A 170 4.98 -12.31 14.62
CA VAL A 170 4.47 -13.20 15.68
C VAL A 170 4.26 -14.62 15.15
N ARG A 171 3.63 -14.76 13.97
CA ARG A 171 3.39 -16.06 13.33
C ARG A 171 4.71 -16.78 12.99
N VAL A 172 5.72 -16.05 12.50
CA VAL A 172 7.06 -16.59 12.21
C VAL A 172 7.76 -17.00 13.50
N VAL A 173 7.74 -16.15 14.53
CA VAL A 173 8.33 -16.44 15.85
C VAL A 173 7.73 -17.70 16.46
N ASP A 174 6.42 -17.84 16.38
CA ASP A 174 5.71 -19.03 16.87
C ASP A 174 6.09 -20.29 16.07
N ALA A 175 6.08 -20.21 14.75
CA ALA A 175 6.48 -21.33 13.89
C ALA A 175 7.95 -21.77 14.08
N LEU A 176 8.83 -20.87 14.49
CA LEU A 176 10.23 -21.17 14.84
C LEU A 176 10.39 -21.73 16.28
N GLY A 177 9.30 -21.76 17.09
CA GLY A 177 9.32 -22.16 18.49
C GLY A 177 10.13 -21.19 19.36
N LEU A 178 10.03 -19.88 19.09
CA LEU A 178 10.75 -18.80 19.79
C LEU A 178 9.83 -17.97 20.70
N THR A 179 8.54 -18.29 20.77
CA THR A 179 7.57 -17.61 21.65
C THR A 179 8.04 -17.66 23.11
N GLY A 180 8.15 -16.50 23.76
CA GLY A 180 8.67 -16.36 25.12
C GLY A 180 10.21 -16.40 25.23
N LEU A 181 10.93 -16.71 24.16
CA LEU A 181 12.40 -16.74 24.16
C LEU A 181 13.05 -15.44 23.65
N ILE A 182 12.26 -14.59 22.98
CA ILE A 182 12.71 -13.31 22.40
C ILE A 182 11.78 -12.19 22.84
N THR A 183 12.23 -10.92 22.69
CA THR A 183 11.43 -9.73 22.94
C THR A 183 11.15 -9.01 21.64
N LEU A 184 9.86 -8.85 21.27
CA LEU A 184 9.45 -8.01 20.14
C LEU A 184 9.46 -6.54 20.55
N VAL A 185 10.06 -5.69 19.71
CA VAL A 185 10.21 -4.24 19.95
C VAL A 185 9.59 -3.48 18.79
N PRO A 186 8.42 -2.84 18.94
CA PRO A 186 7.82 -2.04 17.89
C PRO A 186 8.56 -0.71 17.67
N TYR A 187 8.67 -0.31 16.40
CA TYR A 187 9.26 0.97 15.96
C TYR A 187 8.28 1.73 15.05
N ASP A 188 8.34 3.06 15.07
CA ASP A 188 7.46 3.94 14.26
C ASP A 188 7.80 3.99 12.76
N GLY A 189 8.45 2.95 12.24
CA GLY A 189 8.75 2.81 10.82
C GLY A 189 10.02 2.01 10.55
N GLY A 190 10.17 1.56 9.30
CA GLY A 190 11.29 0.73 8.87
C GLY A 190 12.65 1.42 9.02
N ALA A 191 12.71 2.74 8.84
CA ALA A 191 13.97 3.50 9.01
C ALA A 191 14.46 3.47 10.47
N ALA A 192 13.57 3.61 11.44
CA ALA A 192 13.91 3.56 12.87
C ALA A 192 14.36 2.16 13.28
N SER A 193 13.64 1.11 12.86
CA SER A 193 14.01 -0.29 13.10
C SER A 193 15.38 -0.62 12.50
N LYS A 194 15.62 -0.27 11.23
CA LYS A 194 16.90 -0.45 10.56
C LYS A 194 18.05 0.25 11.29
N THR A 195 17.84 1.50 11.72
CA THR A 195 18.85 2.24 12.49
C THR A 195 19.18 1.53 13.80
N ALA A 196 18.17 1.04 14.53
CA ALA A 196 18.34 0.28 15.75
C ALA A 196 19.09 -1.05 15.52
N LEU A 197 18.80 -1.74 14.39
CA LEU A 197 19.52 -2.95 13.99
C LEU A 197 21.00 -2.66 13.71
N MET A 198 21.29 -1.65 12.92
CA MET A 198 22.67 -1.25 12.57
C MET A 198 23.45 -0.80 13.81
N GLY A 199 22.81 -0.15 14.78
CA GLY A 199 23.37 0.23 16.07
C GLY A 199 23.45 -0.92 17.09
N ASN A 200 23.02 -2.14 16.75
CA ASN A 200 22.96 -3.31 17.62
C ASN A 200 22.09 -3.12 18.87
N HIS A 201 21.14 -2.18 18.84
CA HIS A 201 20.11 -2.02 19.89
C HIS A 201 19.07 -3.15 19.83
N ILE A 202 18.88 -3.74 18.66
CA ILE A 202 18.16 -4.99 18.39
C ILE A 202 19.06 -5.90 17.57
N GLN A 203 18.85 -7.22 17.62
CA GLN A 203 19.68 -8.21 16.94
C GLN A 203 19.03 -8.75 15.68
N VAL A 204 17.70 -8.68 15.60
CA VAL A 204 16.89 -9.13 14.45
C VAL A 204 15.86 -8.05 14.15
N GLU A 205 15.46 -7.92 12.89
CA GLU A 205 14.30 -7.11 12.49
C GLU A 205 13.45 -7.83 11.46
N THR A 206 12.15 -7.54 11.44
CA THR A 206 11.28 -7.74 10.29
C THR A 206 11.01 -6.39 9.64
N ASN A 207 11.47 -6.22 8.40
CA ASN A 207 11.35 -4.97 7.67
C ASN A 207 11.09 -5.22 6.18
N SER A 208 10.65 -4.19 5.45
CA SER A 208 10.41 -4.29 4.01
C SER A 208 11.73 -4.47 3.24
N SER A 209 11.73 -5.25 2.20
CA SER A 209 12.89 -5.47 1.32
C SER A 209 13.40 -4.15 0.73
N SER A 210 12.50 -3.21 0.39
CA SER A 210 12.83 -1.87 -0.07
C SER A 210 13.55 -1.03 0.98
N ASP A 211 13.15 -1.12 2.25
CA ASP A 211 13.74 -0.33 3.34
C ASP A 211 15.15 -0.79 3.72
N ILE A 212 15.42 -2.10 3.67
CA ILE A 212 16.73 -2.67 4.03
C ILE A 212 17.73 -2.70 2.87
N ARG A 213 17.29 -2.44 1.62
CA ARG A 213 18.10 -2.62 0.42
C ARG A 213 19.48 -1.97 0.49
N SER A 214 19.55 -0.70 0.96
CA SER A 214 20.82 0.02 1.05
C SER A 214 21.79 -0.62 2.05
N SER A 215 21.30 -1.03 3.21
CA SER A 215 22.10 -1.66 4.28
C SER A 215 22.50 -3.10 3.93
N VAL A 216 21.69 -3.82 3.16
CA VAL A 216 22.06 -5.13 2.60
C VAL A 216 23.20 -4.95 1.58
N LYS A 217 23.09 -3.94 0.69
CA LYS A 217 24.13 -3.65 -0.30
C LYS A 217 25.47 -3.24 0.33
N SER A 218 25.45 -2.52 1.46
CA SER A 218 26.66 -2.17 2.22
C SER A 218 27.21 -3.33 3.09
N GLY A 219 26.44 -4.41 3.25
CA GLY A 219 26.78 -5.54 4.12
C GLY A 219 26.55 -5.29 5.61
N ASP A 220 25.88 -4.21 5.99
CA ASP A 220 25.55 -3.89 7.39
C ASP A 220 24.34 -4.69 7.90
N THR A 221 23.44 -5.06 6.99
CA THR A 221 22.27 -5.90 7.24
C THR A 221 22.41 -7.22 6.47
N ILE A 222 22.18 -8.33 7.14
CA ILE A 222 22.23 -9.69 6.58
C ILE A 222 20.80 -10.23 6.55
N PRO A 223 20.18 -10.38 5.36
CA PRO A 223 18.86 -10.96 5.24
C PRO A 223 18.94 -12.47 5.49
N LEU A 224 18.10 -13.00 6.37
CA LEU A 224 18.05 -14.40 6.76
C LEU A 224 16.93 -15.17 6.07
N MET A 225 15.77 -14.52 5.88
CA MET A 225 14.58 -15.14 5.28
C MET A 225 13.61 -14.07 4.78
N SER A 226 12.96 -14.30 3.66
CA SER A 226 11.81 -13.47 3.22
C SER A 226 10.49 -14.12 3.62
N ILE A 227 9.53 -13.32 4.08
CA ILE A 227 8.18 -13.78 4.39
C ILE A 227 7.37 -13.69 3.09
N SER A 228 7.55 -14.68 2.21
CA SER A 228 6.98 -14.68 0.86
C SER A 228 6.83 -16.11 0.32
N SER A 229 5.98 -16.29 -0.69
CA SER A 229 5.84 -17.57 -1.41
C SER A 229 6.98 -17.81 -2.39
N GLU A 230 7.59 -16.74 -2.92
CA GLU A 230 8.66 -16.77 -3.88
C GLU A 230 9.82 -15.87 -3.44
N ARG A 231 11.03 -16.18 -3.84
CA ARG A 231 12.20 -15.34 -3.52
C ARG A 231 12.06 -13.97 -4.20
N PRO A 232 12.20 -12.87 -3.43
CA PRO A 232 12.19 -11.53 -4.03
C PRO A 232 13.32 -11.40 -5.08
N LYS A 233 13.01 -10.84 -6.25
CA LYS A 233 14.03 -10.64 -7.31
C LYS A 233 15.23 -9.82 -6.83
N ALA A 234 15.01 -8.86 -5.92
CA ALA A 234 16.08 -8.06 -5.32
C ALA A 234 16.96 -8.84 -4.35
N LEU A 235 16.50 -10.00 -3.86
CA LEU A 235 17.16 -10.85 -2.87
C LEU A 235 17.14 -12.34 -3.28
N PRO A 236 17.67 -12.71 -4.45
CA PRO A 236 17.49 -14.04 -5.05
C PRO A 236 18.14 -15.17 -4.24
N ASN A 237 19.08 -14.86 -3.37
CA ASN A 237 19.78 -15.83 -2.52
C ASN A 237 19.14 -15.97 -1.13
N VAL A 238 18.11 -15.19 -0.81
CA VAL A 238 17.44 -15.24 0.49
C VAL A 238 16.30 -16.25 0.42
N PRO A 239 16.30 -17.28 1.30
CA PRO A 239 15.25 -18.29 1.30
C PRO A 239 13.92 -17.69 1.75
N THR A 240 12.82 -18.29 1.31
CA THR A 240 11.47 -17.91 1.71
C THR A 240 11.05 -18.65 2.98
N THR A 241 9.99 -18.18 3.63
CA THR A 241 9.32 -18.90 4.73
C THR A 241 8.88 -20.30 4.28
N LEU A 242 8.30 -20.44 3.08
CA LEU A 242 7.87 -21.76 2.57
C LEU A 242 9.05 -22.70 2.36
N GLU A 243 10.18 -22.24 1.85
CA GLU A 243 11.41 -23.04 1.71
C GLU A 243 11.97 -23.49 3.08
N LYS A 244 11.66 -22.76 4.14
CA LYS A 244 12.00 -23.11 5.53
C LYS A 244 10.91 -23.93 6.26
N GLY A 245 9.86 -24.33 5.56
CA GLY A 245 8.76 -25.13 6.13
C GLY A 245 7.80 -24.30 7.00
N ILE A 246 7.86 -22.98 6.91
CA ILE A 246 7.02 -22.06 7.67
C ILE A 246 5.87 -21.60 6.77
N ASN A 247 4.63 -22.01 7.08
CA ASN A 247 3.45 -21.64 6.30
C ASN A 247 2.93 -20.23 6.68
N VAL A 248 3.77 -19.23 6.50
CA VAL A 248 3.44 -17.80 6.62
C VAL A 248 3.95 -17.10 5.39
N THR A 249 3.06 -16.52 4.60
CA THR A 249 3.44 -15.74 3.42
C THR A 249 2.68 -14.44 3.41
N THR A 250 3.35 -13.35 3.07
CA THR A 250 2.75 -12.04 2.91
C THR A 250 3.34 -11.36 1.70
N SER A 251 2.48 -10.72 0.92
CA SER A 251 2.86 -9.75 -0.09
C SER A 251 2.46 -8.37 0.43
N LYS A 252 3.29 -7.37 0.21
CA LYS A 252 3.01 -5.98 0.54
C LYS A 252 2.87 -5.16 -0.74
N PRO A 253 1.85 -5.41 -1.55
CA PRO A 253 1.68 -4.64 -2.77
C PRO A 253 1.41 -3.19 -2.41
N ARG A 254 1.76 -2.31 -3.34
CA ARG A 254 1.36 -0.91 -3.30
C ARG A 254 0.46 -0.64 -4.50
N GLY A 255 -0.59 0.13 -4.28
CA GLY A 255 -1.61 0.33 -5.30
C GLY A 255 -2.34 1.64 -5.16
N TYR A 256 -3.38 1.74 -5.97
CA TYR A 256 -4.20 2.92 -6.08
C TYR A 256 -5.66 2.56 -5.85
N TYR A 257 -6.37 3.48 -5.19
CA TYR A 257 -7.76 3.33 -4.80
C TYR A 257 -8.54 4.59 -5.13
N ALA A 258 -9.84 4.44 -5.32
CA ALA A 258 -10.78 5.54 -5.42
C ALA A 258 -11.89 5.39 -4.37
N PRO A 259 -12.63 6.45 -4.02
CA PRO A 259 -13.83 6.35 -3.20
C PRO A 259 -14.84 5.39 -3.82
N LYS A 260 -15.54 4.62 -2.98
CA LYS A 260 -16.59 3.68 -3.41
C LYS A 260 -17.65 4.37 -4.26
N GLY A 261 -18.07 3.69 -5.33
CA GLY A 261 -19.05 4.24 -6.30
C GLY A 261 -18.43 5.17 -7.33
N THR A 262 -17.11 5.25 -7.43
CA THR A 262 -16.43 5.88 -8.56
C THR A 262 -16.81 5.13 -9.86
N SER A 263 -17.09 5.86 -10.92
CA SER A 263 -17.56 5.26 -12.18
C SER A 263 -16.54 4.28 -12.76
N GLN A 264 -17.04 3.19 -13.33
CA GLN A 264 -16.16 2.18 -13.95
C GLN A 264 -15.29 2.79 -15.06
N GLU A 265 -15.84 3.77 -15.82
CA GLU A 265 -15.08 4.51 -16.84
C GLU A 265 -13.81 5.16 -16.23
N ALA A 266 -13.94 5.82 -15.07
CA ALA A 266 -12.81 6.46 -14.43
C ALA A 266 -11.81 5.43 -13.87
N ILE A 267 -12.31 4.33 -13.26
CA ILE A 267 -11.47 3.23 -12.77
C ILE A 267 -10.67 2.62 -13.92
N ASP A 268 -11.34 2.27 -15.02
CA ASP A 268 -10.71 1.64 -16.18
C ASP A 268 -9.69 2.55 -16.85
N TYR A 269 -10.01 3.85 -16.99
CA TYR A 269 -9.09 4.84 -17.52
C TYR A 269 -7.79 4.90 -16.72
N LEU A 270 -7.92 5.05 -15.39
CA LEU A 270 -6.77 5.13 -14.47
C LEU A 270 -5.97 3.83 -14.45
N ALA A 271 -6.66 2.68 -14.36
CA ALA A 271 -6.02 1.38 -14.35
C ALA A 271 -5.22 1.13 -15.64
N ASN A 272 -5.77 1.46 -16.81
CA ASN A 272 -5.10 1.28 -18.10
C ASN A 272 -3.90 2.21 -18.25
N ALA A 273 -4.01 3.49 -17.86
CA ALA A 273 -2.89 4.43 -17.86
C ALA A 273 -1.74 3.93 -16.97
N ILE A 274 -2.04 3.48 -15.76
CA ILE A 274 -1.06 2.95 -14.82
C ILE A 274 -0.48 1.61 -15.31
N LYS A 275 -1.28 0.72 -15.90
CA LYS A 275 -0.84 -0.56 -16.48
C LYS A 275 0.26 -0.36 -17.52
N THR A 276 0.10 0.65 -18.38
CA THR A 276 1.10 1.01 -19.39
C THR A 276 2.43 1.41 -18.76
N VAL A 277 2.39 2.15 -17.64
CA VAL A 277 3.59 2.51 -16.89
C VAL A 277 4.26 1.27 -16.30
N VAL A 278 3.49 0.38 -15.67
CA VAL A 278 4.06 -0.84 -15.03
C VAL A 278 4.72 -1.77 -16.05
N ALA A 279 4.27 -1.74 -17.32
CA ALA A 279 4.89 -2.46 -18.42
C ALA A 279 6.12 -1.74 -19.03
N ASN A 280 6.38 -0.48 -18.67
CA ASN A 280 7.49 0.30 -19.23
C ASN A 280 8.84 -0.20 -18.63
N PRO A 281 9.82 -0.62 -19.47
CA PRO A 281 11.12 -1.13 -18.99
C PRO A 281 11.89 -0.14 -18.09
N GLU A 282 11.81 1.16 -18.35
CA GLU A 282 12.48 2.18 -17.53
C GLU A 282 11.82 2.34 -16.17
N PHE A 283 10.49 2.20 -16.09
CA PHE A 283 9.79 2.14 -14.81
C PHE A 283 10.16 0.87 -14.04
N VAL A 284 10.16 -0.30 -14.69
CA VAL A 284 10.59 -1.59 -14.09
C VAL A 284 11.99 -1.45 -13.49
N LYS A 285 12.94 -0.95 -14.26
CA LYS A 285 14.32 -0.70 -13.79
C LYS A 285 14.37 0.26 -12.59
N THR A 286 13.51 1.30 -12.62
CA THR A 286 13.42 2.28 -11.52
C THR A 286 12.93 1.61 -10.23
N VAL A 287 11.85 0.84 -10.27
CA VAL A 287 11.29 0.20 -9.07
C VAL A 287 12.14 -0.94 -8.55
N GLU A 288 12.78 -1.74 -9.43
CA GLU A 288 13.79 -2.73 -9.05
C GLU A 288 15.00 -2.04 -8.39
N GLY A 289 15.35 -0.85 -8.89
CA GLY A 289 16.31 0.04 -8.26
C GLY A 289 15.94 0.45 -6.84
N LEU A 290 14.67 0.47 -6.48
CA LEU A 290 14.15 0.74 -5.13
C LEU A 290 13.98 -0.53 -4.27
N GLY A 291 14.27 -1.72 -4.78
CA GLY A 291 14.06 -2.99 -4.10
C GLY A 291 12.63 -3.53 -4.21
N LEU A 292 11.80 -2.92 -5.06
CA LEU A 292 10.43 -3.33 -5.35
C LEU A 292 10.40 -4.22 -6.60
N GLN A 293 9.34 -5.00 -6.75
CA GLN A 293 9.10 -5.82 -7.93
C GLN A 293 7.88 -5.28 -8.68
N ALA A 294 8.05 -4.85 -9.94
CA ALA A 294 6.93 -4.43 -10.78
C ALA A 294 5.96 -5.61 -10.97
N ASN A 295 4.71 -5.41 -10.62
CA ASN A 295 3.64 -6.41 -10.74
C ASN A 295 2.29 -5.71 -10.85
N PHE A 296 1.70 -5.72 -12.06
CA PHE A 296 0.37 -5.17 -12.24
C PHE A 296 -0.70 -6.20 -11.87
N VAL A 297 -1.57 -5.81 -10.94
CA VAL A 297 -2.77 -6.57 -10.57
C VAL A 297 -3.98 -5.65 -10.79
N ASP A 298 -4.93 -6.08 -11.60
CA ASP A 298 -6.16 -5.29 -11.84
C ASP A 298 -7.02 -5.14 -10.60
N GLY A 299 -7.95 -4.18 -10.64
CA GLY A 299 -8.77 -3.81 -9.49
C GLY A 299 -9.57 -4.97 -8.91
N LYS A 300 -10.18 -5.81 -9.78
CA LYS A 300 -10.97 -6.96 -9.32
C LYS A 300 -10.09 -7.99 -8.61
N ALA A 301 -9.00 -8.42 -9.24
CA ALA A 301 -8.07 -9.37 -8.63
C ALA A 301 -7.40 -8.80 -7.37
N GLY A 302 -7.16 -7.48 -7.34
CA GLY A 302 -6.67 -6.77 -6.16
C GLY A 302 -7.67 -6.81 -5.01
N HIS A 303 -8.93 -6.53 -5.28
CA HIS A 303 -10.02 -6.59 -4.29
C HIS A 303 -10.19 -8.00 -3.72
N ASP A 304 -10.18 -9.03 -4.58
CA ASP A 304 -10.29 -10.43 -4.15
C ASP A 304 -9.12 -10.83 -3.23
N LYS A 305 -7.91 -10.37 -3.52
CA LYS A 305 -6.73 -10.56 -2.64
C LYS A 305 -6.92 -9.88 -1.29
N VAL A 306 -7.40 -8.64 -1.26
CA VAL A 306 -7.66 -7.90 0.00
C VAL A 306 -8.69 -8.64 0.85
N ALA A 307 -9.78 -9.13 0.26
CA ALA A 307 -10.80 -9.90 0.98
C ALA A 307 -10.23 -11.19 1.60
N ALA A 308 -9.34 -11.89 0.89
CA ALA A 308 -8.65 -13.08 1.41
C ALA A 308 -7.75 -12.72 2.61
N TRP A 309 -6.99 -11.62 2.54
CA TRP A 309 -6.16 -11.17 3.67
C TRP A 309 -6.98 -10.74 4.88
N VAL A 310 -8.11 -10.07 4.68
CA VAL A 310 -9.04 -9.74 5.78
C VAL A 310 -9.49 -11.01 6.50
N ALA A 311 -9.89 -12.04 5.76
CA ALA A 311 -10.31 -13.33 6.34
C ALA A 311 -9.16 -14.00 7.11
N GLU A 312 -7.95 -13.98 6.56
CA GLU A 312 -6.75 -14.60 7.18
C GLU A 312 -6.31 -13.84 8.44
N LEU A 313 -6.32 -12.51 8.43
CA LEU A 313 -5.75 -11.69 9.49
C LEU A 313 -6.75 -11.40 10.63
N THR A 314 -8.05 -11.46 10.38
CA THR A 314 -9.09 -11.19 11.40
C THR A 314 -8.93 -12.02 12.68
N PRO A 315 -8.69 -13.34 12.65
CA PRO A 315 -8.50 -14.13 13.87
C PRO A 315 -7.28 -13.65 14.70
N PHE A 316 -6.19 -13.29 14.02
CA PHE A 316 -4.97 -12.79 14.65
C PHE A 316 -5.20 -11.46 15.38
N PHE A 317 -5.80 -10.47 14.72
CA PHE A 317 -6.09 -9.18 15.36
C PHE A 317 -7.09 -9.29 16.52
N LYS A 318 -8.07 -10.21 16.44
CA LYS A 318 -8.95 -10.53 17.57
C LYS A 318 -8.18 -11.09 18.78
N GLN A 319 -7.19 -11.95 18.54
CA GLN A 319 -6.35 -12.48 19.61
C GLN A 319 -5.49 -11.41 20.27
N LEU A 320 -4.90 -10.49 19.46
CA LEU A 320 -4.13 -9.36 20.00
C LEU A 320 -4.97 -8.45 20.88
N SER A 321 -6.23 -8.19 20.52
CA SER A 321 -7.12 -7.32 21.30
C SER A 321 -7.62 -7.95 22.61
N GLN A 322 -7.59 -9.28 22.73
CA GLN A 322 -7.99 -10.02 23.94
C GLN A 322 -6.85 -10.30 24.91
N GLY A 323 -5.61 -10.12 24.49
CA GLY A 323 -4.41 -10.38 25.28
C GLY A 323 -3.80 -9.15 25.98
N ASN A 324 -4.48 -8.01 25.93
CA ASN A 324 -4.11 -6.75 26.62
C ASN A 324 -4.98 -6.52 27.84
#